data_5f3c60207f5d32f8ce836ca4543ba9f9
#
_entry.id   5f3c60207f5d32f8ce836ca4543ba9f9
#
_cell.length_a   1.000
_cell.length_b   1.000
_cell.length_c   1.000
_cell.angle_alpha   90.00
_cell.angle_beta   90.00
_cell.angle_gamma   90.00
#
_symmetry.space_group_name_H-M   'P 1'
#
loop_
_entity.id
_entity.type
_entity.pdbx_description
1 polymer ?
#
loop_
_entity_poly.entity_id
_entity_poly.type
_entity_poly.pdbx_seq_one_letter_code
_entity_poly.pdbx_strand_id
1 'polypeptide(L)'
;DASLLNQLYNLGLDYERKRQYNKAVAVFKYVVAHDPGFSDVQERLQHNREVSEQFVLGNNKSSTPSDGTLIISNSGVQKPMIGRYVIDSELGRGAMGMVYLGHDPKIGRSVAIKTMSLSQEFEGDKLADVKERFFREAETAGRLHHPNIVTIFDVGEDQDLSYIAMDYLKGENLMAYAKSESLLPAQETFDVIVQAAEALDYAHNEKVVHRDIKPANMIYDRDNGIVKVTDFGVACLTDTSKTKTGTILGSPSYMSPEQLAGAKVDGRSDLFSLGVTLYQMLTGELPFIADSLASLMYKIANEKHPDIRMFRPDLPSCVSQVINKALHKELDRRFQSGSQMAKALIRCRERLSKKH
;
A
#
# COMPACT_ATOMS: atom_id res chain seq x y z
N ASP A 1 -17.35 40.31 14.50
CA ASP A 1 -17.67 40.19 15.93
C ASP A 1 -16.40 39.73 16.66
N ALA A 2 -15.77 40.63 17.44
CA ALA A 2 -14.51 40.39 18.13
C ALA A 2 -14.55 39.16 19.08
N SER A 3 -15.75 38.86 19.63
CA SER A 3 -15.94 37.68 20.48
C SER A 3 -15.78 36.37 19.71
N LEU A 4 -16.31 36.29 18.47
CA LEU A 4 -16.19 35.13 17.61
C LEU A 4 -14.74 34.90 17.15
N LEU A 5 -14.02 35.97 16.77
CA LEU A 5 -12.63 35.87 16.39
C LEU A 5 -11.75 35.38 17.52
N ASN A 6 -12.02 35.79 18.75
CA ASN A 6 -11.32 35.30 19.94
C ASN A 6 -11.61 33.82 20.23
N GLN A 7 -12.84 33.37 20.06
CA GLN A 7 -13.20 31.95 20.19
C GLN A 7 -12.50 31.09 19.10
N LEU A 8 -12.49 31.56 17.85
CA LEU A 8 -11.81 30.87 16.75
C LEU A 8 -10.29 30.86 16.95
N TYR A 9 -9.71 31.96 17.40
CA TYR A 9 -8.29 32.01 17.71
C TYR A 9 -7.91 30.99 18.79
N ASN A 10 -8.68 30.91 19.89
CA ASN A 10 -8.47 29.93 20.94
C ASN A 10 -8.66 28.49 20.45
N LEU A 11 -9.62 28.24 19.54
CA LEU A 11 -9.77 26.95 18.88
C LEU A 11 -8.55 26.61 18.02
N GLY A 12 -7.99 27.58 17.32
CA GLY A 12 -6.74 27.40 16.57
C GLY A 12 -5.57 27.03 17.49
N LEU A 13 -5.44 27.67 18.65
CA LEU A 13 -4.43 27.34 19.66
C LEU A 13 -4.62 25.93 20.23
N ASP A 14 -5.87 25.51 20.44
CA ASP A 14 -6.15 24.14 20.90
C ASP A 14 -5.78 23.11 19.86
N TYR A 15 -6.03 23.36 18.58
CA TYR A 15 -5.57 22.49 17.50
C TYR A 15 -4.03 22.47 17.41
N GLU A 16 -3.35 23.58 17.58
CA GLU A 16 -1.89 23.66 17.61
C GLU A 16 -1.31 22.84 18.77
N ARG A 17 -1.86 22.98 19.99
CA ARG A 17 -1.47 22.16 21.16
C ARG A 17 -1.67 20.67 20.94
N LYS A 18 -2.72 20.30 20.23
CA LYS A 18 -3.03 18.92 19.84
C LYS A 18 -2.28 18.46 18.60
N ARG A 19 -1.33 19.26 18.09
CA ARG A 19 -0.54 19.00 16.88
C ARG A 19 -1.38 18.79 15.61
N GLN A 20 -2.62 19.26 15.61
CA GLN A 20 -3.52 19.21 14.45
C GLN A 20 -3.29 20.43 13.55
N TYR A 21 -2.08 20.56 13.03
CA TYR A 21 -1.60 21.76 12.34
C TYR A 21 -2.45 22.14 11.12
N ASN A 22 -2.96 21.16 10.36
CA ASN A 22 -3.85 21.43 9.23
C ASN A 22 -5.15 22.12 9.65
N LYS A 23 -5.74 21.68 10.80
CA LYS A 23 -6.94 22.29 11.34
C LYS A 23 -6.64 23.66 11.93
N ALA A 24 -5.50 23.82 12.60
CA ALA A 24 -5.02 25.13 13.08
C ALA A 24 -4.85 26.11 11.90
N VAL A 25 -4.23 25.69 10.81
CA VAL A 25 -4.07 26.47 9.57
C VAL A 25 -5.44 26.92 9.02
N ALA A 26 -6.44 26.04 8.96
CA ALA A 26 -7.76 26.38 8.45
C ALA A 26 -8.45 27.46 9.32
N VAL A 27 -8.36 27.32 10.64
CA VAL A 27 -8.95 28.26 11.60
C VAL A 27 -8.20 29.59 11.59
N PHE A 28 -6.86 29.59 11.63
CA PHE A 28 -6.07 30.82 11.58
C PHE A 28 -6.22 31.55 10.25
N LYS A 29 -6.37 30.86 9.12
CA LYS A 29 -6.71 31.49 7.82
C LYS A 29 -8.02 32.27 7.90
N TYR A 30 -9.03 31.69 8.55
CA TYR A 30 -10.31 32.38 8.71
C TYR A 30 -10.16 33.64 9.57
N VAL A 31 -9.41 33.57 10.67
CA VAL A 31 -9.16 34.71 11.55
C VAL A 31 -8.41 35.82 10.81
N VAL A 32 -7.32 35.47 10.07
CA VAL A 32 -6.53 36.44 9.25
C VAL A 32 -7.40 37.11 8.18
N ALA A 33 -8.31 36.36 7.55
CA ALA A 33 -9.20 36.90 6.51
C ALA A 33 -10.17 37.98 7.05
N HIS A 34 -10.50 37.95 8.35
CA HIS A 34 -11.43 38.87 8.97
C HIS A 34 -10.75 39.99 9.78
N ASP A 35 -9.59 39.70 10.37
CA ASP A 35 -8.74 40.65 11.07
C ASP A 35 -7.27 40.20 10.98
N PRO A 36 -6.52 40.75 10.00
CA PRO A 36 -5.12 40.40 9.83
C PRO A 36 -4.21 40.83 11.00
N GLY A 37 -4.66 41.75 11.82
CA GLY A 37 -3.91 42.27 12.99
C GLY A 37 -4.28 41.60 14.31
N PHE A 38 -5.14 40.55 14.27
CA PHE A 38 -5.62 39.89 15.47
C PHE A 38 -4.51 39.09 16.16
N SER A 39 -4.02 39.58 17.30
CA SER A 39 -2.96 38.91 18.08
C SER A 39 -1.73 38.56 17.20
N ASP A 40 -1.15 37.36 17.39
CA ASP A 40 -0.02 36.80 16.62
C ASP A 40 -0.50 35.79 15.52
N VAL A 41 -1.74 35.95 15.05
CA VAL A 41 -2.39 34.97 14.15
C VAL A 41 -1.64 34.75 12.82
N GLN A 42 -0.95 35.80 12.29
CA GLN A 42 -0.16 35.66 11.07
C GLN A 42 1.10 34.80 11.27
N GLU A 43 1.80 35.01 12.38
CA GLU A 43 2.99 34.24 12.75
C GLU A 43 2.59 32.77 12.99
N ARG A 44 1.48 32.53 13.70
CA ARG A 44 0.98 31.18 13.93
C ARG A 44 0.52 30.51 12.66
N LEU A 45 -0.15 31.24 11.77
CA LEU A 45 -0.56 30.70 10.48
C LEU A 45 0.66 30.25 9.66
N GLN A 46 1.71 31.10 9.63
CA GLN A 46 2.96 30.77 8.92
C GLN A 46 3.65 29.56 9.56
N HIS A 47 3.82 29.57 10.88
CA HIS A 47 4.43 28.48 11.63
C HIS A 47 3.69 27.15 11.40
N ASN A 48 2.36 27.13 11.55
CA ASN A 48 1.57 25.91 11.36
C ASN A 48 1.57 25.43 9.91
N ARG A 49 1.69 26.33 8.92
CA ARG A 49 1.91 25.96 7.52
C ARG A 49 3.25 25.28 7.32
N GLU A 50 4.33 25.89 7.79
CA GLU A 50 5.68 25.34 7.67
C GLU A 50 5.79 23.97 8.32
N VAL A 51 5.23 23.81 9.52
CA VAL A 51 5.17 22.51 10.21
C VAL A 51 4.31 21.52 9.44
N SER A 52 3.14 21.95 8.96
CA SER A 52 2.25 21.11 8.15
C SER A 52 2.89 20.70 6.83
N GLU A 53 3.59 21.61 6.15
CA GLU A 53 4.31 21.34 4.90
C GLU A 53 5.57 20.50 5.13
N GLN A 54 6.28 20.67 6.24
CA GLN A 54 7.37 19.78 6.65
C GLN A 54 6.87 18.37 6.97
N PHE A 55 5.69 18.25 7.56
CA PHE A 55 5.02 16.95 7.78
C PHE A 55 4.53 16.30 6.47
N VAL A 56 4.13 17.12 5.48
CA VAL A 56 3.58 16.66 4.20
C VAL A 56 4.66 16.50 3.13
N LEU A 57 5.76 17.28 3.19
CA LEU A 57 6.71 17.38 2.08
C LEU A 57 8.09 16.80 2.35
N GLY A 58 8.43 16.27 3.53
CA GLY A 58 9.69 15.57 3.79
C GLY A 58 10.93 16.16 3.04
N ASN A 59 11.03 17.48 2.92
CA ASN A 59 11.95 18.12 1.99
C ASN A 59 13.27 18.50 2.67
N ASN A 60 14.24 17.59 2.63
CA ASN A 60 15.65 17.91 2.82
C ASN A 60 16.18 18.63 1.58
N LYS A 61 16.04 19.96 1.53
CA LYS A 61 16.92 20.78 0.70
C LYS A 61 18.02 21.39 1.57
N SER A 62 19.19 20.79 1.46
CA SER A 62 20.45 21.35 1.88
C SER A 62 20.66 22.71 1.21
N SER A 63 20.65 23.79 1.97
CA SER A 63 21.23 25.06 1.58
C SER A 63 22.33 25.43 2.58
N THR A 64 23.50 25.65 2.02
CA THR A 64 24.78 26.04 2.62
C THR A 64 24.69 27.21 3.61
N PRO A 65 25.60 27.26 4.60
CA PRO A 65 25.53 28.22 5.70
C PRO A 65 26.12 29.56 5.34
N SER A 66 25.45 30.62 5.71
CA SER A 66 26.10 31.93 5.92
C SER A 66 26.02 32.28 7.40
N ASP A 67 27.16 32.53 7.92
CA ASP A 67 27.61 33.03 9.21
C ASP A 67 26.58 33.75 10.09
N GLY A 68 26.40 33.23 11.30
CA GLY A 68 25.68 33.89 12.38
C GLY A 68 25.63 32.98 13.60
N THR A 69 26.56 33.13 14.52
CA THR A 69 26.66 32.42 15.79
C THR A 69 25.39 32.61 16.62
N LEU A 70 24.47 31.71 16.56
CA LEU A 70 23.40 31.56 17.56
C LEU A 70 23.70 30.34 18.41
N ILE A 71 23.99 30.60 19.68
CA ILE A 71 24.08 29.60 20.74
C ILE A 71 22.67 29.01 20.91
N ILE A 72 22.40 27.91 20.23
CA ILE A 72 21.19 27.14 20.45
C ILE A 72 21.46 26.25 21.69
N SER A 73 20.87 26.64 22.81
CA SER A 73 20.74 25.82 23.99
C SER A 73 20.07 24.48 23.59
N ASN A 74 20.68 23.41 24.04
CA ASN A 74 20.40 21.99 23.77
C ASN A 74 18.98 21.59 24.24
N SER A 75 17.93 22.03 23.58
CA SER A 75 16.59 21.47 23.65
C SER A 75 16.47 20.48 22.50
N GLY A 76 16.66 19.19 22.81
CA GLY A 76 16.65 18.12 21.83
C GLY A 76 15.41 18.21 20.96
N VAL A 77 15.62 18.30 19.66
CA VAL A 77 14.56 18.16 18.64
C VAL A 77 13.98 16.78 18.84
N GLN A 78 12.77 16.71 19.42
CA GLN A 78 12.07 15.43 19.55
C GLN A 78 11.77 14.93 18.15
N LYS A 79 12.30 13.75 17.79
CA LYS A 79 11.96 13.10 16.55
C LYS A 79 10.44 12.92 16.47
N PRO A 80 9.83 13.05 15.28
CA PRO A 80 8.39 12.82 15.13
C PRO A 80 8.05 11.38 15.53
N MET A 81 6.88 11.21 16.14
CA MET A 81 6.38 9.91 16.58
C MET A 81 5.00 9.65 16.00
N ILE A 82 4.69 8.37 15.75
CA ILE A 82 3.35 7.88 15.42
C ILE A 82 3.05 6.75 16.40
N GLY A 83 2.04 6.92 17.23
CA GLY A 83 1.81 6.07 18.37
C GLY A 83 3.05 6.01 19.26
N ARG A 84 3.60 4.81 19.49
CA ARG A 84 4.84 4.61 20.28
C ARG A 84 6.12 4.62 19.43
N TYR A 85 6.01 4.67 18.12
CA TYR A 85 7.14 4.51 17.20
C TYR A 85 7.79 5.84 16.85
N VAL A 86 9.10 5.89 16.92
CA VAL A 86 9.90 7.04 16.48
C VAL A 86 10.12 6.92 14.98
N ILE A 87 9.85 8.00 14.24
CA ILE A 87 10.01 8.04 12.78
C ILE A 87 11.43 8.46 12.43
N ASP A 88 12.06 7.67 11.55
CA ASP A 88 13.42 7.93 11.07
C ASP A 88 13.44 8.53 9.67
N SER A 89 12.64 8.00 8.74
CA SER A 89 12.54 8.51 7.36
C SER A 89 11.25 8.07 6.67
N GLU A 90 10.93 8.69 5.53
CA GLU A 90 9.89 8.24 4.62
C GLU A 90 10.44 7.11 3.73
N LEU A 91 9.69 6.01 3.58
CA LEU A 91 9.99 4.90 2.67
C LEU A 91 9.24 5.04 1.34
N GLY A 92 8.04 5.61 1.36
CA GLY A 92 7.26 5.79 0.14
C GLY A 92 5.85 6.28 0.39
N ARG A 93 5.20 6.64 -0.72
CA ARG A 93 3.82 7.14 -0.74
C ARG A 93 2.93 6.15 -1.46
N GLY A 94 1.85 5.73 -0.82
CA GLY A 94 0.78 4.92 -1.42
C GLY A 94 -0.45 5.77 -1.77
N ALA A 95 -1.43 5.15 -2.41
CA ALA A 95 -2.68 5.81 -2.80
C ALA A 95 -3.48 6.35 -1.60
N MET A 96 -3.34 5.76 -0.42
CA MET A 96 -4.14 6.08 0.78
C MET A 96 -3.31 6.63 1.94
N GLY A 97 -2.01 6.84 1.78
CA GLY A 97 -1.15 7.32 2.85
C GLY A 97 0.33 7.13 2.61
N MET A 98 1.09 7.27 3.66
CA MET A 98 2.54 7.24 3.67
C MET A 98 3.05 5.99 4.37
N VAL A 99 4.24 5.53 3.96
CA VAL A 99 4.98 4.48 4.68
C VAL A 99 6.28 5.08 5.19
N TYR A 100 6.52 4.93 6.48
CA TYR A 100 7.71 5.43 7.16
C TYR A 100 8.58 4.29 7.65
N LEU A 101 9.89 4.49 7.63
CA LEU A 101 10.82 3.74 8.47
C LEU A 101 10.82 4.37 9.86
N GLY A 102 10.70 3.56 10.87
CA GLY A 102 10.82 3.97 12.25
C GLY A 102 11.36 2.84 13.11
N HIS A 103 11.38 3.08 14.40
CA HIS A 103 11.75 2.04 15.36
C HIS A 103 10.90 2.10 16.63
N ASP A 104 10.70 0.94 17.23
CA ASP A 104 10.09 0.82 18.54
C ASP A 104 11.17 1.15 19.60
N PRO A 105 11.06 2.28 20.33
CA PRO A 105 12.09 2.70 21.28
C PRO A 105 12.20 1.77 22.50
N LYS A 106 11.17 0.94 22.76
CA LYS A 106 11.18 0.00 23.90
C LYS A 106 12.05 -1.23 23.66
N ILE A 107 12.13 -1.69 22.42
CA ILE A 107 12.82 -2.94 22.04
C ILE A 107 13.88 -2.75 20.96
N GLY A 108 14.08 -1.53 20.46
CA GLY A 108 15.08 -1.20 19.43
C GLY A 108 14.83 -1.84 18.06
N ARG A 109 13.59 -2.26 17.76
CA ARG A 109 13.24 -2.91 16.50
C ARG A 109 12.93 -1.88 15.43
N SER A 110 13.54 -2.01 14.25
CA SER A 110 13.12 -1.27 13.06
C SER A 110 11.79 -1.79 12.55
N VAL A 111 10.89 -0.87 12.18
CA VAL A 111 9.55 -1.17 11.69
C VAL A 111 9.22 -0.31 10.47
N ALA A 112 8.39 -0.83 9.58
CA ALA A 112 7.68 -0.04 8.60
C ALA A 112 6.33 0.38 9.19
N ILE A 113 6.00 1.66 9.08
CA ILE A 113 4.76 2.23 9.63
C ILE A 113 3.96 2.79 8.47
N LYS A 114 2.88 2.12 8.12
CA LYS A 114 1.94 2.57 7.09
C LYS A 114 0.85 3.40 7.75
N THR A 115 0.69 4.65 7.32
CA THR A 115 -0.33 5.56 7.82
C THR A 115 -1.43 5.78 6.81
N MET A 116 -2.65 6.03 7.29
CA MET A 116 -3.81 6.35 6.47
C MET A 116 -4.65 7.43 7.11
N SER A 117 -5.01 8.47 6.31
CA SER A 117 -5.87 9.57 6.73
C SER A 117 -7.31 9.25 6.34
N LEU A 118 -7.96 8.32 7.04
CA LEU A 118 -9.33 7.89 6.72
C LEU A 118 -10.34 9.04 6.83
N SER A 119 -10.12 9.99 7.74
CA SER A 119 -10.94 11.19 7.92
C SER A 119 -10.91 12.17 6.73
N GLN A 120 -9.91 12.09 5.86
CA GLN A 120 -9.85 12.90 4.63
C GLN A 120 -10.77 12.35 3.52
N GLU A 121 -10.96 11.04 3.48
CA GLU A 121 -11.71 10.34 2.43
C GLU A 121 -13.17 10.05 2.83
N PHE A 122 -13.45 9.91 4.12
CA PHE A 122 -14.75 9.51 4.64
C PHE A 122 -15.24 10.48 5.74
N GLU A 123 -16.56 10.63 5.90
CA GLU A 123 -17.18 11.49 6.92
C GLU A 123 -18.36 10.79 7.60
N GLY A 124 -18.71 11.26 8.81
CA GLY A 124 -19.86 10.80 9.57
C GLY A 124 -19.84 9.30 9.85
N ASP A 125 -20.99 8.64 9.74
CA ASP A 125 -21.16 7.21 10.03
C ASP A 125 -20.28 6.31 9.14
N LYS A 126 -20.02 6.74 7.89
CA LYS A 126 -19.13 6.00 6.97
C LYS A 126 -17.69 5.93 7.47
N LEU A 127 -17.20 6.98 8.11
CA LEU A 127 -15.85 7.00 8.68
C LEU A 127 -15.73 5.99 9.82
N ALA A 128 -16.74 5.91 10.69
CA ALA A 128 -16.77 4.95 11.79
C ALA A 128 -16.76 3.51 11.27
N ASP A 129 -17.61 3.18 10.29
CA ASP A 129 -17.69 1.86 9.67
C ASP A 129 -16.39 1.47 8.98
N VAL A 130 -15.75 2.41 8.26
CA VAL A 130 -14.49 2.17 7.55
C VAL A 130 -13.34 1.95 8.54
N LYS A 131 -13.28 2.73 9.63
CA LYS A 131 -12.28 2.53 10.70
C LYS A 131 -12.45 1.16 11.36
N GLU A 132 -13.66 0.79 11.74
CA GLU A 132 -13.94 -0.50 12.37
C GLU A 132 -13.50 -1.67 11.48
N ARG A 133 -13.83 -1.62 10.18
CA ARG A 133 -13.36 -2.64 9.22
C ARG A 133 -11.84 -2.66 9.12
N PHE A 134 -11.21 -1.51 9.00
CA PHE A 134 -9.76 -1.39 8.91
C PHE A 134 -9.08 -2.09 10.10
N PHE A 135 -9.48 -1.77 11.32
CA PHE A 135 -8.89 -2.37 12.52
C PHE A 135 -9.15 -3.87 12.60
N ARG A 136 -10.37 -4.32 12.28
CA ARG A 136 -10.73 -5.73 12.26
C ARG A 136 -9.94 -6.53 11.24
N GLU A 137 -9.76 -6.01 10.02
CA GLU A 137 -9.00 -6.70 8.98
C GLU A 137 -7.51 -6.70 9.29
N ALA A 138 -6.97 -5.59 9.80
CA ALA A 138 -5.57 -5.53 10.21
C ALA A 138 -5.29 -6.47 11.41
N GLU A 139 -6.20 -6.59 12.38
CA GLU A 139 -6.12 -7.59 13.47
C GLU A 139 -6.12 -9.01 12.91
N THR A 140 -7.01 -9.30 11.95
CA THR A 140 -7.09 -10.62 11.32
C THR A 140 -5.81 -10.95 10.55
N ALA A 141 -5.28 -10.00 9.79
CA ALA A 141 -4.00 -10.15 9.09
C ALA A 141 -2.81 -10.28 10.07
N GLY A 142 -2.88 -9.62 11.22
CA GLY A 142 -1.87 -9.71 12.28
C GLY A 142 -1.73 -11.10 12.91
N ARG A 143 -2.71 -11.98 12.72
CA ARG A 143 -2.64 -13.39 13.17
C ARG A 143 -1.90 -14.32 12.20
N LEU A 144 -1.60 -13.82 10.99
CA LEU A 144 -0.88 -14.61 9.99
C LEU A 144 0.62 -14.71 10.34
N HIS A 145 1.12 -15.93 10.42
CA HIS A 145 2.54 -16.21 10.69
C HIS A 145 3.09 -17.13 9.60
N HIS A 146 3.73 -16.53 8.59
CA HIS A 146 4.32 -17.27 7.47
C HIS A 146 5.60 -16.57 6.99
N PRO A 147 6.66 -17.29 6.58
CA PRO A 147 7.92 -16.68 6.15
C PRO A 147 7.76 -15.71 4.98
N ASN A 148 6.77 -15.95 4.12
CA ASN A 148 6.51 -15.13 2.92
C ASN A 148 5.31 -14.17 3.10
N ILE A 149 4.89 -13.88 4.33
CA ILE A 149 3.91 -12.84 4.68
C ILE A 149 4.58 -11.83 5.61
N VAL A 150 4.31 -10.55 5.42
CA VAL A 150 4.76 -9.50 6.34
C VAL A 150 4.12 -9.69 7.71
N THR A 151 4.91 -9.58 8.77
CA THR A 151 4.38 -9.65 10.14
C THR A 151 3.88 -8.29 10.56
N ILE A 152 2.63 -8.18 10.99
CA ILE A 152 2.05 -6.99 11.60
C ILE A 152 2.31 -7.08 13.12
N PHE A 153 2.86 -6.01 13.70
CA PHE A 153 3.18 -5.93 15.12
C PHE A 153 2.17 -5.16 15.93
N ASP A 154 1.56 -4.14 15.28
CA ASP A 154 0.68 -3.22 15.97
C ASP A 154 -0.23 -2.51 14.98
N VAL A 155 -1.39 -2.15 15.44
CA VAL A 155 -2.38 -1.36 14.73
C VAL A 155 -2.95 -0.33 15.69
N GLY A 156 -3.02 0.92 15.28
CA GLY A 156 -3.50 1.96 16.17
C GLY A 156 -3.97 3.20 15.43
N GLU A 157 -4.37 4.16 16.23
CA GLU A 157 -4.74 5.50 15.79
C GLU A 157 -3.94 6.52 16.59
N ASP A 158 -3.34 7.46 15.89
CA ASP A 158 -2.68 8.61 16.50
C ASP A 158 -3.28 9.88 15.89
N GLN A 159 -4.00 10.62 16.70
CA GLN A 159 -4.81 11.78 16.29
C GLN A 159 -5.84 11.37 15.22
N ASP A 160 -5.69 11.84 13.97
CA ASP A 160 -6.57 11.51 12.84
C ASP A 160 -5.94 10.51 11.86
N LEU A 161 -4.79 9.92 12.22
CA LEU A 161 -4.05 8.96 11.41
C LEU A 161 -4.24 7.55 11.96
N SER A 162 -4.85 6.67 11.19
CA SER A 162 -4.78 5.24 11.43
C SER A 162 -3.43 4.72 10.95
N TYR A 163 -2.79 3.80 11.71
CA TYR A 163 -1.51 3.25 11.33
C TYR A 163 -1.42 1.73 11.54
N ILE A 164 -0.56 1.11 10.75
CA ILE A 164 -0.14 -0.29 10.90
C ILE A 164 1.39 -0.29 11.03
N ALA A 165 1.92 -0.86 12.11
CA ALA A 165 3.34 -1.12 12.28
C ALA A 165 3.64 -2.57 11.94
N MET A 166 4.61 -2.80 11.06
CA MET A 166 4.94 -4.12 10.51
C MET A 166 6.44 -4.30 10.32
N ASP A 167 6.87 -5.51 9.94
CA ASP A 167 8.25 -5.79 9.58
C ASP A 167 8.77 -4.77 8.56
N TYR A 168 9.94 -4.18 8.84
CA TYR A 168 10.72 -3.50 7.83
C TYR A 168 11.41 -4.53 6.94
N LEU A 169 11.00 -4.58 5.68
CA LEU A 169 11.50 -5.55 4.71
C LEU A 169 12.66 -4.94 3.92
N LYS A 170 13.74 -5.71 3.78
CA LYS A 170 14.83 -5.40 2.84
C LYS A 170 14.42 -5.83 1.44
N GLY A 171 14.98 -5.15 0.43
CA GLY A 171 14.70 -5.44 -0.97
C GLY A 171 13.75 -4.43 -1.61
N GLU A 172 13.32 -4.74 -2.82
CA GLU A 172 12.47 -3.88 -3.64
C GLU A 172 11.12 -4.56 -3.91
N ASN A 173 10.08 -3.78 -4.16
CA ASN A 173 8.84 -4.36 -4.63
C ASN A 173 9.01 -4.89 -6.07
N LEU A 174 8.21 -5.89 -6.44
CA LEU A 174 8.31 -6.54 -7.74
C LEU A 174 8.02 -5.62 -8.94
N MET A 175 7.50 -4.40 -8.73
CA MET A 175 7.36 -3.41 -9.82
C MET A 175 8.72 -3.00 -10.41
N ALA A 176 9.79 -3.07 -9.62
CA ALA A 176 11.16 -2.84 -10.12
C ALA A 176 11.55 -3.83 -11.22
N TYR A 177 10.95 -5.01 -11.23
CA TYR A 177 11.23 -6.12 -12.15
C TYR A 177 10.05 -6.40 -13.11
N ALA A 178 9.12 -5.48 -13.27
CA ALA A 178 7.89 -5.67 -14.06
C ALA A 178 7.93 -4.99 -15.44
N LYS A 179 9.07 -4.48 -15.86
CA LYS A 179 9.27 -3.84 -17.17
C LYS A 179 10.22 -4.68 -18.02
N SER A 180 10.06 -4.62 -19.34
CA SER A 180 10.84 -5.44 -20.30
C SER A 180 12.35 -5.34 -20.12
N GLU A 181 12.86 -4.17 -19.73
CA GLU A 181 14.28 -3.91 -19.50
C GLU A 181 14.83 -4.41 -18.15
N SER A 182 13.97 -4.78 -17.22
CA SER A 182 14.34 -5.14 -15.83
C SER A 182 13.82 -6.51 -15.38
N LEU A 183 13.32 -7.33 -16.29
CA LEU A 183 12.73 -8.62 -15.94
C LEU A 183 13.72 -9.54 -15.22
N LEU A 184 13.24 -10.24 -14.22
CA LEU A 184 13.97 -11.35 -13.62
C LEU A 184 14.10 -12.52 -14.60
N PRO A 185 15.15 -13.36 -14.47
CA PRO A 185 15.20 -14.66 -15.13
C PRO A 185 13.92 -15.46 -14.86
N ALA A 186 13.42 -16.19 -15.86
CA ALA A 186 12.16 -16.94 -15.73
C ALA A 186 12.17 -17.93 -14.56
N GLN A 187 13.32 -18.56 -14.28
CA GLN A 187 13.48 -19.45 -13.15
C GLN A 187 13.26 -18.72 -11.82
N GLU A 188 13.91 -17.57 -11.65
CA GLU A 188 13.79 -16.72 -10.46
C GLU A 188 12.36 -16.20 -10.31
N THR A 189 11.72 -15.80 -11.43
CA THR A 189 10.29 -15.42 -11.41
C THR A 189 9.41 -16.56 -10.92
N PHE A 190 9.65 -17.81 -11.35
CA PHE A 190 8.87 -18.95 -10.86
C PHE A 190 9.07 -19.17 -9.36
N ASP A 191 10.30 -19.06 -8.85
CA ASP A 191 10.60 -19.22 -7.42
C ASP A 191 9.88 -18.17 -6.57
N VAL A 192 9.87 -16.94 -7.03
CA VAL A 192 9.13 -15.82 -6.37
C VAL A 192 7.61 -16.09 -6.35
N ILE A 193 7.05 -16.46 -7.49
CA ILE A 193 5.59 -16.69 -7.59
C ILE A 193 5.16 -17.97 -6.86
N VAL A 194 6.00 -18.98 -6.79
CA VAL A 194 5.74 -20.19 -5.96
C VAL A 194 5.63 -19.80 -4.50
N GLN A 195 6.58 -19.04 -3.96
CA GLN A 195 6.56 -18.57 -2.57
C GLN A 195 5.30 -17.73 -2.28
N ALA A 196 4.94 -16.83 -3.20
CA ALA A 196 3.72 -16.03 -3.08
C ALA A 196 2.44 -16.90 -3.11
N ALA A 197 2.39 -17.91 -3.98
CA ALA A 197 1.25 -18.84 -4.05
C ALA A 197 1.10 -19.67 -2.76
N GLU A 198 2.21 -20.11 -2.16
CA GLU A 198 2.20 -20.84 -0.88
C GLU A 198 1.77 -19.94 0.28
N ALA A 199 2.22 -18.67 0.30
CA ALA A 199 1.78 -17.67 1.27
C ALA A 199 0.26 -17.42 1.19
N LEU A 200 -0.27 -17.29 -0.03
CA LEU A 200 -1.71 -17.13 -0.25
C LEU A 200 -2.49 -18.38 0.15
N ASP A 201 -1.97 -19.58 -0.13
CA ASP A 201 -2.60 -20.84 0.29
C ASP A 201 -2.76 -20.89 1.82
N TYR A 202 -1.71 -20.52 2.53
CA TYR A 202 -1.72 -20.40 3.99
C TYR A 202 -2.79 -19.38 4.47
N ALA A 203 -2.78 -18.16 3.92
CA ALA A 203 -3.74 -17.13 4.30
C ALA A 203 -5.20 -17.55 4.02
N HIS A 204 -5.46 -18.20 2.87
CA HIS A 204 -6.80 -18.67 2.52
C HIS A 204 -7.29 -19.78 3.47
N ASN A 205 -6.40 -20.65 3.95
CA ASN A 205 -6.73 -21.67 4.97
C ASN A 205 -7.11 -21.00 6.30
N GLU A 206 -6.45 -19.88 6.65
CA GLU A 206 -6.80 -19.03 7.79
C GLU A 206 -8.02 -18.11 7.53
N LYS A 207 -8.72 -18.30 6.38
CA LYS A 207 -9.90 -17.51 5.97
C LYS A 207 -9.61 -16.03 5.68
N VAL A 208 -8.37 -15.70 5.35
CA VAL A 208 -7.95 -14.36 4.95
C VAL A 208 -7.74 -14.33 3.45
N VAL A 209 -8.43 -13.42 2.76
CA VAL A 209 -8.28 -13.13 1.33
C VAL A 209 -7.60 -11.79 1.17
N HIS A 210 -6.57 -11.71 0.34
CA HIS A 210 -5.75 -10.50 0.19
C HIS A 210 -6.45 -9.39 -0.61
N ARG A 211 -7.11 -9.73 -1.71
CA ARG A 211 -7.92 -8.86 -2.61
C ARG A 211 -7.16 -7.79 -3.40
N ASP A 212 -5.88 -7.57 -3.16
CA ASP A 212 -5.05 -6.57 -3.88
C ASP A 212 -3.66 -7.13 -4.21
N ILE A 213 -3.60 -8.37 -4.73
CA ILE A 213 -2.36 -8.99 -5.19
C ILE A 213 -1.87 -8.31 -6.45
N LYS A 214 -0.64 -7.77 -6.38
CA LYS A 214 0.05 -7.10 -7.49
C LYS A 214 1.55 -6.99 -7.17
N PRO A 215 2.42 -6.72 -8.15
CA PRO A 215 3.87 -6.58 -7.93
C PRO A 215 4.24 -5.55 -6.85
N ALA A 216 3.50 -4.45 -6.73
CA ALA A 216 3.74 -3.41 -5.74
C ALA A 216 3.59 -3.89 -4.28
N ASN A 217 2.76 -4.93 -4.05
CA ASN A 217 2.47 -5.49 -2.73
C ASN A 217 3.29 -6.76 -2.44
N MET A 218 4.40 -6.97 -3.14
CA MET A 218 5.34 -8.06 -2.93
C MET A 218 6.75 -7.50 -2.87
N ILE A 219 7.40 -7.59 -1.72
CA ILE A 219 8.79 -7.16 -1.53
C ILE A 219 9.71 -8.36 -1.70
N TYR A 220 10.68 -8.23 -2.60
CA TYR A 220 11.63 -9.28 -2.94
C TYR A 220 13.04 -8.92 -2.45
N ASP A 221 13.53 -9.67 -1.48
CA ASP A 221 14.92 -9.67 -1.06
C ASP A 221 15.70 -10.63 -1.98
N ARG A 222 16.30 -10.04 -3.01
CA ARG A 222 16.99 -10.81 -4.05
C ARG A 222 18.24 -11.51 -3.53
N ASP A 223 18.92 -10.93 -2.55
CA ASP A 223 20.14 -11.48 -1.99
C ASP A 223 19.87 -12.80 -1.26
N ASN A 224 18.72 -12.89 -0.60
CA ASN A 224 18.29 -14.09 0.12
C ASN A 224 17.28 -14.95 -0.67
N GLY A 225 16.82 -14.49 -1.83
CA GLY A 225 15.81 -15.19 -2.64
C GLY A 225 14.44 -15.31 -1.98
N ILE A 226 14.07 -14.36 -1.10
CA ILE A 226 12.85 -14.40 -0.30
C ILE A 226 11.89 -13.30 -0.77
N VAL A 227 10.66 -13.68 -1.10
CA VAL A 227 9.57 -12.72 -1.31
C VAL A 227 8.64 -12.71 -0.09
N LYS A 228 8.17 -11.50 0.28
CA LYS A 228 7.12 -11.32 1.28
C LYS A 228 5.94 -10.56 0.68
N VAL A 229 4.74 -11.10 0.84
CA VAL A 229 3.48 -10.45 0.50
C VAL A 229 3.14 -9.46 1.61
N THR A 230 2.82 -8.23 1.22
CA THR A 230 2.49 -7.11 2.12
C THR A 230 1.06 -6.64 1.91
N ASP A 231 0.57 -5.77 2.78
CA ASP A 231 -0.73 -5.09 2.63
C ASP A 231 -1.97 -6.00 2.74
N PHE A 232 -1.87 -7.12 3.47
CA PHE A 232 -3.05 -7.86 3.91
C PHE A 232 -3.93 -6.95 4.80
N GLY A 233 -5.24 -7.00 4.60
CA GLY A 233 -6.21 -6.31 5.45
C GLY A 233 -6.45 -4.82 5.12
N VAL A 234 -5.77 -4.26 4.10
CA VAL A 234 -6.02 -2.86 3.65
C VAL A 234 -7.08 -2.81 2.54
N ALA A 235 -7.38 -3.95 1.93
CA ALA A 235 -8.28 -4.05 0.79
C ALA A 235 -9.77 -3.85 1.12
N CYS A 236 -10.16 -3.87 2.40
CA CYS A 236 -11.54 -3.55 2.80
C CYS A 236 -11.97 -2.13 2.43
N LEU A 237 -11.00 -1.24 2.30
CA LEU A 237 -11.23 0.13 1.89
C LEU A 237 -11.60 0.23 0.40
N THR A 238 -11.24 -0.79 -0.40
CA THR A 238 -11.58 -0.86 -1.83
C THR A 238 -12.98 -1.41 -2.10
N ASP A 239 -13.51 -2.26 -1.22
CA ASP A 239 -14.85 -2.86 -1.35
C ASP A 239 -15.99 -1.86 -1.11
N THR A 240 -15.75 -0.73 -0.44
CA THR A 240 -16.77 0.28 -0.14
C THR A 240 -16.90 1.37 -1.19
N SER A 241 -16.32 1.20 -2.36
CA SER A 241 -16.56 1.94 -3.61
C SER A 241 -16.86 3.44 -3.50
N LYS A 242 -16.37 4.20 -4.43
CA LYS A 242 -16.62 5.63 -4.61
C LYS A 242 -16.18 6.47 -3.40
N THR A 243 -14.89 6.74 -3.36
CA THR A 243 -14.36 7.92 -2.66
C THR A 243 -15.14 9.15 -3.09
N LYS A 244 -15.14 10.22 -2.27
CA LYS A 244 -15.68 11.54 -2.63
C LYS A 244 -15.25 12.00 -4.04
N THR A 245 -14.10 11.53 -4.51
CA THR A 245 -13.52 11.85 -5.81
C THR A 245 -14.00 10.95 -6.96
N GLY A 246 -14.84 9.93 -6.69
CA GLY A 246 -15.28 8.97 -7.70
C GLY A 246 -14.19 8.04 -8.23
N THR A 247 -13.02 8.04 -7.60
CA THR A 247 -11.86 7.23 -8.00
C THR A 247 -12.07 5.79 -7.54
N ILE A 248 -11.89 4.83 -8.44
CA ILE A 248 -11.81 3.40 -8.08
C ILE A 248 -10.50 3.20 -7.34
N LEU A 249 -10.60 2.84 -6.06
CA LEU A 249 -9.46 2.50 -5.23
C LEU A 249 -8.89 1.15 -5.66
N GLY A 250 -7.59 1.14 -6.01
CA GLY A 250 -6.86 -0.04 -6.46
C GLY A 250 -6.36 0.07 -7.89
N SER A 251 -5.59 -0.93 -8.32
CA SER A 251 -5.10 -1.03 -9.70
C SER A 251 -5.99 -2.00 -10.48
N PRO A 252 -6.99 -1.52 -11.26
CA PRO A 252 -8.01 -2.36 -11.90
C PRO A 252 -7.42 -3.48 -12.76
N SER A 253 -6.22 -3.28 -13.30
CA SER A 253 -5.54 -4.23 -14.18
C SER A 253 -5.24 -5.59 -13.55
N TYR A 254 -5.21 -5.67 -12.22
CA TYR A 254 -4.96 -6.93 -11.49
C TYR A 254 -6.23 -7.53 -10.89
N MET A 255 -7.35 -6.79 -10.90
CA MET A 255 -8.62 -7.26 -10.32
C MET A 255 -9.19 -8.45 -11.09
N SER A 256 -9.77 -9.38 -10.37
CA SER A 256 -10.50 -10.50 -10.95
C SER A 256 -11.87 -10.06 -11.50
N PRO A 257 -12.47 -10.84 -12.45
CA PRO A 257 -13.81 -10.55 -12.97
C PRO A 257 -14.87 -10.36 -11.89
N GLU A 258 -14.86 -11.20 -10.86
CA GLU A 258 -15.81 -11.16 -9.75
C GLU A 258 -15.60 -9.91 -8.85
N GLN A 259 -14.36 -9.45 -8.67
CA GLN A 259 -14.10 -8.18 -7.96
C GLN A 259 -14.66 -6.99 -8.73
N LEU A 260 -14.45 -6.95 -10.04
CA LEU A 260 -14.98 -5.89 -10.91
C LEU A 260 -16.51 -5.90 -10.96
N ALA A 261 -17.12 -7.06 -10.86
CA ALA A 261 -18.58 -7.24 -10.81
C ALA A 261 -19.19 -6.94 -9.41
N GLY A 262 -18.36 -6.68 -8.38
CA GLY A 262 -18.85 -6.55 -6.99
C GLY A 262 -19.47 -7.83 -6.43
N ALA A 263 -19.08 -8.98 -6.97
CA ALA A 263 -19.57 -10.29 -6.53
C ALA A 263 -18.77 -10.78 -5.30
N LYS A 264 -19.21 -11.90 -4.72
CA LYS A 264 -18.50 -12.51 -3.58
C LYS A 264 -17.10 -12.95 -4.00
N VAL A 265 -16.09 -12.43 -3.31
CA VAL A 265 -14.67 -12.69 -3.53
C VAL A 265 -14.18 -13.78 -2.57
N ASP A 266 -13.39 -14.73 -3.09
CA ASP A 266 -12.67 -15.73 -2.30
C ASP A 266 -11.20 -15.86 -2.73
N GLY A 267 -10.44 -16.78 -2.16
CA GLY A 267 -9.01 -16.94 -2.43
C GLY A 267 -8.66 -17.17 -3.91
N ARG A 268 -9.60 -17.63 -4.74
CA ARG A 268 -9.39 -17.83 -6.19
C ARG A 268 -9.26 -16.49 -6.94
N SER A 269 -9.76 -15.40 -6.36
CA SER A 269 -9.55 -14.05 -6.88
C SER A 269 -8.09 -13.62 -6.73
N ASP A 270 -7.45 -13.92 -5.59
CA ASP A 270 -6.02 -13.65 -5.40
C ASP A 270 -5.16 -14.46 -6.38
N LEU A 271 -5.56 -15.71 -6.68
CA LEU A 271 -4.85 -16.55 -7.66
C LEU A 271 -4.98 -16.02 -9.09
N PHE A 272 -6.11 -15.39 -9.44
CA PHE A 272 -6.24 -14.66 -10.70
C PHE A 272 -5.25 -13.48 -10.75
N SER A 273 -5.23 -12.65 -9.71
CA SER A 273 -4.32 -11.49 -9.60
C SER A 273 -2.85 -11.92 -9.61
N LEU A 274 -2.53 -13.06 -8.97
CA LEU A 274 -1.18 -13.66 -9.03
C LEU A 274 -0.86 -14.16 -10.44
N GLY A 275 -1.85 -14.65 -11.17
CA GLY A 275 -1.71 -15.00 -12.60
C GLY A 275 -1.41 -13.79 -13.48
N VAL A 276 -2.07 -12.65 -13.25
CA VAL A 276 -1.76 -11.37 -13.91
C VAL A 276 -0.33 -10.94 -13.59
N THR A 277 0.05 -11.01 -12.32
CA THR A 277 1.41 -10.69 -11.86
C THR A 277 2.46 -11.59 -12.54
N LEU A 278 2.24 -12.90 -12.58
CA LEU A 278 3.13 -13.84 -13.27
C LEU A 278 3.28 -13.49 -14.75
N TYR A 279 2.17 -13.18 -15.43
CA TYR A 279 2.21 -12.78 -16.84
C TYR A 279 3.09 -11.55 -17.03
N GLN A 280 2.87 -10.51 -16.24
CA GLN A 280 3.65 -9.27 -16.31
C GLN A 280 5.12 -9.50 -15.96
N MET A 281 5.44 -10.24 -14.92
CA MET A 281 6.82 -10.53 -14.50
C MET A 281 7.60 -11.34 -15.55
N LEU A 282 6.94 -12.07 -16.44
CA LEU A 282 7.57 -12.83 -17.51
C LEU A 282 7.67 -12.07 -18.83
N THR A 283 6.78 -11.09 -19.08
CA THR A 283 6.70 -10.40 -20.39
C THR A 283 7.04 -8.91 -20.32
N GLY A 284 6.89 -8.28 -19.14
CA GLY A 284 6.93 -6.82 -18.99
C GLY A 284 5.59 -6.14 -19.30
N GLU A 285 4.58 -6.91 -19.75
CA GLU A 285 3.30 -6.39 -20.21
C GLU A 285 2.13 -6.97 -19.41
N LEU A 286 1.08 -6.19 -19.25
CA LEU A 286 -0.17 -6.67 -18.66
C LEU A 286 -0.96 -7.54 -19.65
N PRO A 287 -1.66 -8.61 -19.19
CA PRO A 287 -2.44 -9.47 -20.08
C PRO A 287 -3.69 -8.79 -20.65
N PHE A 288 -4.18 -7.72 -20.00
CA PHE A 288 -5.33 -6.92 -20.43
C PHE A 288 -4.97 -5.44 -20.38
N ILE A 289 -5.05 -4.77 -21.53
CA ILE A 289 -4.75 -3.35 -21.71
C ILE A 289 -5.89 -2.72 -22.50
N ALA A 290 -6.34 -1.54 -22.10
CA ALA A 290 -7.37 -0.76 -22.79
C ALA A 290 -7.22 0.73 -22.52
N ASP A 291 -7.78 1.55 -23.44
CA ASP A 291 -7.72 3.01 -23.37
C ASP A 291 -8.71 3.62 -22.34
N SER A 292 -9.70 2.85 -21.91
CA SER A 292 -10.66 3.27 -20.89
C SER A 292 -10.87 2.20 -19.84
N LEU A 293 -11.26 2.63 -18.63
CA LEU A 293 -11.57 1.73 -17.54
C LEU A 293 -12.69 0.74 -17.88
N ALA A 294 -13.75 1.23 -18.54
CA ALA A 294 -14.88 0.38 -18.94
C ALA A 294 -14.45 -0.70 -19.94
N SER A 295 -13.60 -0.33 -20.91
CA SER A 295 -13.05 -1.29 -21.87
C SER A 295 -12.10 -2.29 -21.19
N LEU A 296 -11.28 -1.84 -20.22
CA LEU A 296 -10.42 -2.72 -19.44
C LEU A 296 -11.25 -3.74 -18.64
N MET A 297 -12.29 -3.28 -17.93
CA MET A 297 -13.19 -4.16 -17.17
C MET A 297 -13.86 -5.18 -18.09
N TYR A 298 -14.33 -4.75 -19.27
CA TYR A 298 -14.91 -5.66 -20.26
C TYR A 298 -13.91 -6.73 -20.70
N LYS A 299 -12.67 -6.34 -21.03
CA LYS A 299 -11.61 -7.29 -21.43
C LYS A 299 -11.28 -8.28 -20.32
N ILE A 300 -11.11 -7.81 -19.08
CA ILE A 300 -10.85 -8.68 -17.93
C ILE A 300 -11.99 -9.69 -17.74
N ALA A 301 -13.24 -9.28 -17.92
CA ALA A 301 -14.39 -10.14 -17.71
C ALA A 301 -14.63 -11.14 -18.88
N ASN A 302 -14.36 -10.73 -20.13
CA ASN A 302 -14.87 -11.46 -21.29
C ASN A 302 -13.80 -11.93 -22.28
N GLU A 303 -12.67 -11.21 -22.41
CA GLU A 303 -11.67 -11.55 -23.43
C GLU A 303 -10.58 -12.49 -22.92
N LYS A 304 -10.06 -13.30 -23.81
CA LYS A 304 -8.89 -14.14 -23.55
C LYS A 304 -7.63 -13.27 -23.63
N HIS A 305 -6.69 -13.47 -22.71
CA HIS A 305 -5.36 -12.84 -22.77
C HIS A 305 -4.55 -13.38 -23.96
N PRO A 306 -3.57 -12.63 -24.50
CA PRO A 306 -2.62 -13.14 -25.48
C PRO A 306 -1.82 -14.33 -24.92
N ASP A 307 -1.49 -15.29 -25.77
CA ASP A 307 -0.62 -16.39 -25.32
C ASP A 307 0.78 -15.84 -24.97
N ILE A 308 1.25 -16.15 -23.77
CA ILE A 308 2.54 -15.67 -23.26
C ILE A 308 3.70 -16.04 -24.21
N ARG A 309 3.60 -17.16 -24.92
CA ARG A 309 4.62 -17.62 -25.86
C ARG A 309 4.73 -16.78 -27.13
N MET A 310 3.80 -15.88 -27.38
CA MET A 310 3.95 -14.85 -28.42
C MET A 310 5.07 -13.84 -28.04
N PHE A 311 5.26 -13.58 -26.76
CA PHE A 311 6.27 -12.67 -26.21
C PHE A 311 7.53 -13.44 -25.76
N ARG A 312 7.35 -14.65 -25.25
CA ARG A 312 8.42 -15.50 -24.68
C ARG A 312 8.35 -16.92 -25.27
N PRO A 313 8.76 -17.09 -26.53
CA PRO A 313 8.76 -18.41 -27.23
C PRO A 313 9.72 -19.42 -26.59
N ASP A 314 10.69 -18.95 -25.82
CA ASP A 314 11.66 -19.74 -25.06
C ASP A 314 11.01 -20.54 -23.91
N LEU A 315 9.89 -20.05 -23.37
CA LEU A 315 9.21 -20.70 -22.24
C LEU A 315 8.56 -22.04 -22.64
N PRO A 316 8.57 -23.04 -21.73
CA PRO A 316 7.88 -24.29 -21.97
C PRO A 316 6.36 -24.10 -22.04
N SER A 317 5.67 -24.95 -22.82
CA SER A 317 4.21 -24.85 -23.03
C SER A 317 3.36 -24.95 -21.74
N CYS A 318 3.90 -25.55 -20.70
CA CYS A 318 3.22 -25.62 -19.40
C CYS A 318 3.00 -24.25 -18.77
N VAL A 319 3.83 -23.24 -19.09
CA VAL A 319 3.64 -21.87 -18.59
C VAL A 319 2.36 -21.26 -19.15
N SER A 320 2.09 -21.43 -20.47
CA SER A 320 0.80 -21.03 -21.07
C SER A 320 -0.37 -21.74 -20.39
N GLN A 321 -0.23 -23.02 -20.03
CA GLN A 321 -1.28 -23.77 -19.33
C GLN A 321 -1.53 -23.22 -17.92
N VAL A 322 -0.49 -22.88 -17.17
CA VAL A 322 -0.61 -22.27 -15.84
C VAL A 322 -1.32 -20.92 -15.94
N ILE A 323 -0.91 -20.05 -16.84
CA ILE A 323 -1.51 -18.74 -17.04
C ILE A 323 -2.95 -18.84 -17.51
N ASN A 324 -3.24 -19.70 -18.52
CA ASN A 324 -4.61 -19.94 -18.98
C ASN A 324 -5.53 -20.39 -17.84
N LYS A 325 -5.03 -21.24 -16.94
CA LYS A 325 -5.80 -21.73 -15.80
C LYS A 325 -5.97 -20.65 -14.74
N ALA A 326 -4.92 -19.89 -14.41
CA ALA A 326 -5.00 -18.80 -13.42
C ALA A 326 -5.95 -17.70 -13.87
N LEU A 327 -5.90 -17.32 -15.17
CA LEU A 327 -6.69 -16.22 -15.74
C LEU A 327 -8.06 -16.68 -16.31
N HIS A 328 -8.51 -17.89 -15.96
CA HIS A 328 -9.82 -18.37 -16.41
C HIS A 328 -10.94 -17.49 -15.82
N LYS A 329 -11.97 -17.16 -16.60
CA LYS A 329 -13.05 -16.27 -16.17
C LYS A 329 -13.96 -16.93 -15.14
N GLU A 330 -14.24 -18.22 -15.32
CA GLU A 330 -15.04 -19.03 -14.40
C GLU A 330 -14.18 -19.50 -13.22
N LEU A 331 -14.65 -19.24 -11.99
CA LEU A 331 -13.97 -19.56 -10.73
C LEU A 331 -13.61 -21.06 -10.62
N ASP A 332 -14.53 -21.94 -11.01
CA ASP A 332 -14.35 -23.39 -10.85
C ASP A 332 -13.32 -23.99 -11.82
N ARG A 333 -12.96 -23.25 -12.86
CA ARG A 333 -11.93 -23.64 -13.83
C ARG A 333 -10.55 -23.08 -13.51
N ARG A 334 -10.42 -22.19 -12.50
CA ARG A 334 -9.14 -21.68 -12.01
C ARG A 334 -8.43 -22.69 -11.13
N PHE A 335 -7.26 -22.32 -10.64
CA PHE A 335 -6.66 -22.99 -9.51
C PHE A 335 -7.57 -22.84 -8.29
N GLN A 336 -7.82 -23.94 -7.59
CA GLN A 336 -8.70 -23.94 -6.43
C GLN A 336 -7.92 -23.66 -5.13
N SER A 337 -6.59 -23.70 -5.17
CA SER A 337 -5.73 -23.33 -4.04
C SER A 337 -4.36 -22.84 -4.53
N GLY A 338 -3.68 -22.04 -3.71
CA GLY A 338 -2.31 -21.58 -3.98
C GLY A 338 -1.33 -22.74 -4.11
N SER A 339 -1.48 -23.77 -3.30
CA SER A 339 -0.69 -25.03 -3.38
C SER A 339 -0.81 -25.71 -4.74
N GLN A 340 -2.01 -25.72 -5.36
CA GLN A 340 -2.16 -26.27 -6.73
C GLN A 340 -1.37 -25.45 -7.75
N MET A 341 -1.42 -24.11 -7.66
CA MET A 341 -0.68 -23.21 -8.54
C MET A 341 0.83 -23.34 -8.35
N ALA A 342 1.30 -23.38 -7.11
CA ALA A 342 2.71 -23.58 -6.77
C ALA A 342 3.25 -24.89 -7.36
N LYS A 343 2.55 -26.02 -7.17
CA LYS A 343 2.94 -27.32 -7.72
C LYS A 343 3.01 -27.31 -9.25
N ALA A 344 2.10 -26.60 -9.92
CA ALA A 344 2.12 -26.48 -11.38
C ALA A 344 3.34 -25.68 -11.87
N LEU A 345 3.70 -24.58 -11.18
CA LEU A 345 4.86 -23.77 -11.47
C LEU A 345 6.19 -24.52 -11.22
N ILE A 346 6.29 -25.26 -10.11
CA ILE A 346 7.47 -26.10 -9.81
C ILE A 346 7.74 -27.07 -10.94
N ARG A 347 6.71 -27.74 -11.45
CA ARG A 347 6.83 -28.67 -12.59
C ARG A 347 7.28 -27.94 -13.89
N CYS A 348 6.84 -26.72 -14.09
CA CYS A 348 7.28 -25.89 -15.23
C CYS A 348 8.74 -25.48 -15.09
N ARG A 349 9.16 -25.09 -13.89
CA ARG A 349 10.55 -24.75 -13.56
C ARG A 349 11.52 -25.91 -13.85
N GLU A 350 11.16 -27.12 -13.42
CA GLU A 350 11.95 -28.34 -13.68
C GLU A 350 12.09 -28.64 -15.17
N ARG A 351 11.06 -28.33 -15.98
CA ARG A 351 11.13 -28.50 -17.44
C ARG A 351 11.99 -27.41 -18.11
N LEU A 352 12.01 -26.20 -17.57
CA LEU A 352 12.86 -25.14 -18.05
C LEU A 352 14.33 -25.49 -17.84
N SER A 353 14.68 -25.99 -16.63
CA SER A 353 16.06 -26.41 -16.27
C SER A 353 16.60 -27.58 -17.11
N LYS A 354 15.73 -28.46 -17.64
CA LYS A 354 16.12 -29.60 -18.50
C LYS A 354 16.34 -29.21 -19.96
N LYS A 355 16.02 -27.98 -20.35
CA LYS A 355 16.16 -27.49 -21.73
C LYS A 355 17.49 -26.76 -21.96
N HIS A 356 18.17 -26.44 -20.89
CA HIS A 356 19.54 -25.90 -20.86
C HIS A 356 20.53 -26.95 -20.35
#